data_aa4e78f140accd14607ef761a09139b3
#
_entry.id   aa4e78f140accd14607ef761a09139b3
#
_cell.length_a   1.000
_cell.length_b   1.000
_cell.length_c   1.000
_cell.angle_alpha   90.00
_cell.angle_beta   90.00
_cell.angle_gamma   90.00
#
_symmetry.space_group_name_H-M   'P 1'
#
loop_
_entity.id
_entity.type
_entity.pdbx_description
1 polymer ?
#
loop_
_entity_poly.entity_id
_entity_poly.type
_entity_poly.pdbx_seq_one_letter_code
_entity_poly.pdbx_strand_id
1 'polypeptide(L)'
;MLFYAPFPLSIKYAEGARLHDADGHSYIDMLGEYTAGLYGHSEPLITNAIKSAIDRGLSFGSHHEDEAHLAKAIKARFSPSMELLRFTNSGTEATLMALAAARAYTGRKKIVVFSGGYHGGAFSFKAGVSSPVNAPHEYLIARYNSIDSVKGLAELPENRDDVAAIIVEPMIGSGGAIPGEPAFLEGLRKVANERGAVLIYDEVMTSRMYSGSGIQSQLTPENRPDLTTLGKWIGGGMSFGAFGGRREIMELFDPRKKNALAHAGTFNNNVLTMAAGRVGMEQIFTPEKAQALHDRGEKLRKQLEDVSKGTLMKWTGLGSIMNVSFTPATDITCPEDFGKPLTELGDCLHLFMLEHGYYMARRGFLALSLALTDKDLAGFVENVEAFVRAYQPLIALK
;
A
#
# COMPACT_ATOMS: atom_id res chain seq x y z
N MET A 1 -12.28 -12.00 -3.12
CA MET A 1 -11.31 -12.64 -4.01
C MET A 1 -11.46 -12.02 -5.39
N LEU A 2 -10.35 -11.70 -6.06
CA LEU A 2 -10.39 -11.15 -7.41
C LEU A 2 -10.54 -12.29 -8.42
N PHE A 3 -11.51 -12.14 -9.31
CA PHE A 3 -11.71 -13.04 -10.43
C PHE A 3 -11.17 -12.36 -11.70
N TYR A 4 -10.23 -13.00 -12.37
CA TYR A 4 -9.71 -12.52 -13.65
C TYR A 4 -10.27 -13.36 -14.79
N ALA A 5 -11.21 -12.78 -15.54
CA ALA A 5 -11.68 -13.39 -16.77
C ALA A 5 -10.54 -13.42 -17.82
N PRO A 6 -10.54 -14.36 -18.79
CA PRO A 6 -11.55 -15.38 -18.95
C PRO A 6 -11.35 -16.63 -18.09
N PHE A 7 -10.15 -16.79 -17.47
CA PHE A 7 -9.78 -18.00 -16.74
C PHE A 7 -9.41 -17.66 -15.29
N PRO A 8 -10.12 -18.19 -14.29
CA PRO A 8 -9.66 -18.13 -12.92
C PRO A 8 -8.47 -19.09 -12.75
N LEU A 9 -7.30 -18.55 -12.41
CA LEU A 9 -6.17 -19.38 -12.02
C LEU A 9 -6.42 -19.96 -10.63
N SER A 10 -6.33 -21.29 -10.52
CA SER A 10 -6.38 -22.01 -9.25
C SER A 10 -4.95 -22.36 -8.83
N ILE A 11 -4.37 -21.60 -7.92
CA ILE A 11 -3.02 -21.84 -7.43
C ILE A 11 -3.04 -23.00 -6.42
N LYS A 12 -2.23 -24.01 -6.67
CA LYS A 12 -2.10 -25.21 -5.84
C LYS A 12 -1.07 -25.03 -4.73
N TYR A 13 0.07 -24.42 -5.04
CA TYR A 13 1.13 -24.06 -4.09
C TYR A 13 2.00 -22.96 -4.66
N ALA A 14 2.85 -22.38 -3.81
CA ALA A 14 3.80 -21.34 -4.21
C ALA A 14 5.11 -21.49 -3.44
N GLU A 15 6.24 -21.16 -4.09
CA GLU A 15 7.58 -21.22 -3.50
C GLU A 15 8.48 -20.13 -4.09
N GLY A 16 9.21 -19.42 -3.24
CA GLY A 16 10.08 -18.32 -3.66
C GLY A 16 9.30 -17.26 -4.44
N ALA A 17 9.66 -17.04 -5.69
CA ALA A 17 8.98 -16.10 -6.59
C ALA A 17 8.03 -16.81 -7.58
N ARG A 18 7.59 -18.06 -7.30
CA ARG A 18 6.80 -18.85 -8.25
C ARG A 18 5.47 -19.29 -7.69
N LEU A 19 4.46 -19.17 -8.53
CA LEU A 19 3.12 -19.74 -8.33
C LEU A 19 2.98 -20.99 -9.21
N HIS A 20 2.36 -22.03 -8.68
CA HIS A 20 2.07 -23.26 -9.41
C HIS A 20 0.56 -23.52 -9.38
N ASP A 21 -0.05 -23.62 -10.55
CA ASP A 21 -1.49 -23.84 -10.66
C ASP A 21 -1.89 -25.32 -10.57
N ALA A 22 -3.20 -25.55 -10.59
CA ALA A 22 -3.76 -26.90 -10.50
C ALA A 22 -3.51 -27.73 -11.76
N ASP A 23 -3.25 -27.10 -12.90
CA ASP A 23 -3.04 -27.71 -14.20
C ASP A 23 -1.55 -28.01 -14.48
N GLY A 24 -0.66 -27.60 -13.57
CA GLY A 24 0.77 -27.89 -13.61
C GLY A 24 1.63 -26.81 -14.25
N HIS A 25 1.08 -25.64 -14.56
CA HIS A 25 1.88 -24.51 -15.04
C HIS A 25 2.56 -23.78 -13.88
N SER A 26 3.65 -23.09 -14.20
CA SER A 26 4.42 -22.29 -13.25
C SER A 26 4.58 -20.86 -13.75
N TYR A 27 4.35 -19.89 -12.87
CA TYR A 27 4.42 -18.47 -13.17
C TYR A 27 5.38 -17.75 -12.23
N ILE A 28 6.16 -16.82 -12.75
CA ILE A 28 6.92 -15.87 -11.94
C ILE A 28 5.94 -14.82 -11.40
N ASP A 29 5.88 -14.69 -10.08
CA ASP A 29 4.95 -13.79 -9.39
C ASP A 29 5.48 -12.35 -9.40
N MET A 30 4.97 -11.54 -10.32
CA MET A 30 5.22 -10.10 -10.39
C MET A 30 4.15 -9.30 -9.63
N LEU A 31 3.08 -9.92 -9.12
CA LEU A 31 2.03 -9.25 -8.37
C LEU A 31 2.40 -9.04 -6.91
N GLY A 32 3.08 -10.02 -6.29
CA GLY A 32 3.48 -9.95 -4.88
C GLY A 32 2.31 -9.66 -3.94
N GLU A 33 1.13 -10.24 -4.19
CA GLU A 33 -0.09 -10.11 -3.38
C GLU A 33 -0.43 -8.65 -3.05
N TYR A 34 -0.32 -7.78 -4.03
CA TYR A 34 -0.52 -6.33 -3.85
C TYR A 34 0.34 -5.76 -2.72
N THR A 35 1.63 -6.14 -2.69
CA THR A 35 2.68 -5.74 -1.75
C THR A 35 2.77 -6.55 -0.43
N ALA A 36 1.84 -7.44 -0.14
CA ALA A 36 1.94 -8.32 1.02
C ALA A 36 3.01 -9.40 0.85
N GLY A 37 3.21 -9.89 -0.37
CA GLY A 37 4.17 -10.95 -0.73
C GLY A 37 5.63 -10.49 -0.85
N LEU A 38 6.05 -9.49 -0.06
CA LEU A 38 7.40 -8.92 -0.10
C LEU A 38 8.52 -9.96 0.02
N TYR A 39 8.32 -10.93 0.89
CA TYR A 39 9.33 -11.96 1.20
C TYR A 39 9.41 -13.09 0.17
N GLY A 40 8.47 -13.13 -0.77
CA GLY A 40 8.19 -14.29 -1.60
C GLY A 40 7.38 -15.35 -0.83
N HIS A 41 7.18 -16.48 -1.48
CA HIS A 41 6.38 -17.56 -0.92
C HIS A 41 7.25 -18.52 -0.10
N SER A 42 6.75 -18.93 1.08
CA SER A 42 7.38 -19.92 1.96
C SER A 42 8.81 -19.56 2.40
N GLU A 43 9.07 -18.29 2.70
CA GLU A 43 10.37 -17.82 3.19
C GLU A 43 10.79 -18.60 4.44
N PRO A 44 11.99 -19.25 4.46
CA PRO A 44 12.36 -20.22 5.49
C PRO A 44 12.40 -19.68 6.92
N LEU A 45 12.92 -18.45 7.14
CA LEU A 45 13.00 -17.85 8.49
C LEU A 45 11.61 -17.55 9.04
N ILE A 46 10.71 -17.01 8.21
CA ILE A 46 9.32 -16.75 8.59
C ILE A 46 8.59 -18.07 8.86
N THR A 47 8.74 -19.07 7.98
CA THR A 47 8.12 -20.39 8.15
C THR A 47 8.55 -21.05 9.45
N ASN A 48 9.85 -20.99 9.80
CA ASN A 48 10.38 -21.54 11.03
C ASN A 48 9.87 -20.77 12.29
N ALA A 49 9.78 -19.43 12.20
CA ALA A 49 9.22 -18.61 13.26
C ALA A 49 7.75 -18.96 13.54
N ILE A 50 6.94 -19.16 12.48
CA ILE A 50 5.53 -19.57 12.59
C ILE A 50 5.43 -20.95 13.23
N LYS A 51 6.22 -21.95 12.77
CA LYS A 51 6.22 -23.30 13.35
C LYS A 51 6.57 -23.28 14.83
N SER A 52 7.63 -22.54 15.21
CA SER A 52 8.03 -22.39 16.61
C SER A 52 6.96 -21.67 17.45
N ALA A 53 6.24 -20.72 16.85
CA ALA A 53 5.14 -20.02 17.54
C ALA A 53 3.94 -20.95 17.79
N ILE A 54 3.61 -21.85 16.85
CA ILE A 54 2.56 -22.87 17.00
C ILE A 54 2.84 -23.74 18.23
N ASP A 55 4.09 -24.18 18.42
CA ASP A 55 4.49 -25.04 19.54
C ASP A 55 4.35 -24.36 20.91
N ARG A 56 4.37 -23.01 20.95
CA ARG A 56 4.18 -22.22 22.19
C ARG A 56 2.72 -21.85 22.48
N GLY A 57 1.83 -22.03 21.52
CA GLY A 57 0.41 -21.66 21.58
C GLY A 57 0.02 -20.53 20.64
N LEU A 58 -1.23 -20.52 20.19
CA LEU A 58 -1.71 -19.64 19.13
C LEU A 58 -2.23 -18.29 19.61
N SER A 59 -2.82 -18.24 20.83
CA SER A 59 -3.45 -17.04 21.36
C SER A 59 -3.46 -17.08 22.87
N PHE A 60 -2.97 -16.03 23.52
CA PHE A 60 -2.80 -16.04 24.97
C PHE A 60 -3.85 -15.20 25.72
N GLY A 61 -4.64 -14.38 25.02
CA GLY A 61 -5.54 -13.41 25.67
C GLY A 61 -4.81 -12.38 26.53
N SER A 62 -3.52 -12.18 26.31
CA SER A 62 -2.62 -11.31 27.05
C SER A 62 -1.49 -10.80 26.15
N HIS A 63 -0.70 -9.85 26.66
CA HIS A 63 0.53 -9.41 26.00
C HIS A 63 1.59 -10.51 25.98
N HIS A 64 2.46 -10.49 24.97
CA HIS A 64 3.56 -11.42 24.83
C HIS A 64 4.78 -10.77 24.18
N GLU A 65 5.93 -11.44 24.25
CA GLU A 65 7.23 -10.91 23.90
C GLU A 65 7.34 -10.51 22.42
N ASP A 66 6.84 -11.35 21.51
CA ASP A 66 6.90 -11.06 20.07
C ASP A 66 6.09 -9.80 19.71
N GLU A 67 4.94 -9.55 20.40
CA GLU A 67 4.18 -8.30 20.24
C GLU A 67 5.03 -7.08 20.62
N ALA A 68 5.70 -7.13 21.74
CA ALA A 68 6.54 -6.03 22.22
C ALA A 68 7.73 -5.77 21.30
N HIS A 69 8.35 -6.83 20.79
CA HIS A 69 9.47 -6.72 19.86
C HIS A 69 9.05 -6.16 18.51
N LEU A 70 7.95 -6.65 17.93
CA LEU A 70 7.43 -6.11 16.67
C LEU A 70 7.04 -4.64 16.81
N ALA A 71 6.38 -4.26 17.91
CA ALA A 71 6.04 -2.87 18.19
C ALA A 71 7.30 -1.98 18.26
N LYS A 72 8.35 -2.48 18.94
CA LYS A 72 9.64 -1.77 19.02
C LYS A 72 10.31 -1.62 17.63
N ALA A 73 10.29 -2.67 16.82
CA ALA A 73 10.86 -2.64 15.47
C ALA A 73 10.10 -1.64 14.58
N ILE A 74 8.77 -1.63 14.62
CA ILE A 74 7.94 -0.66 13.87
C ILE A 74 8.25 0.77 14.33
N LYS A 75 8.24 1.04 15.63
CA LYS A 75 8.55 2.37 16.17
C LYS A 75 9.93 2.86 15.74
N ALA A 76 10.95 2.01 15.80
CA ALA A 76 12.29 2.36 15.36
C ALA A 76 12.34 2.68 13.86
N ARG A 77 11.66 1.88 13.03
CA ARG A 77 11.63 2.02 11.57
C ARG A 77 10.91 3.29 11.11
N PHE A 78 9.83 3.69 11.80
CA PHE A 78 9.01 4.86 11.46
C PHE A 78 9.24 6.07 12.38
N SER A 79 10.37 6.11 13.09
CA SER A 79 10.76 7.26 13.92
C SER A 79 10.99 8.51 13.05
N PRO A 80 10.66 9.73 13.54
CA PRO A 80 10.01 10.05 14.81
C PRO A 80 8.46 10.01 14.76
N SER A 81 7.84 9.72 13.61
CA SER A 81 6.37 9.83 13.43
C SER A 81 5.59 8.82 14.28
N MET A 82 6.18 7.66 14.59
CA MET A 82 5.51 6.57 15.28
C MET A 82 5.92 6.49 16.76
N GLU A 83 5.36 7.36 17.61
CA GLU A 83 5.66 7.34 19.04
C GLU A 83 4.94 6.22 19.79
N LEU A 84 3.67 5.98 19.45
CA LEU A 84 2.85 4.89 20.00
C LEU A 84 2.07 4.23 18.86
N LEU A 85 1.75 2.94 19.01
CA LEU A 85 0.95 2.21 18.03
C LEU A 85 0.03 1.18 18.68
N ARG A 86 -0.95 0.72 17.92
CA ARG A 86 -1.82 -0.42 18.27
C ARG A 86 -1.95 -1.34 17.07
N PHE A 87 -2.08 -2.63 17.32
CA PHE A 87 -2.26 -3.66 16.31
C PHE A 87 -3.72 -3.89 15.97
N THR A 88 -3.96 -4.28 14.71
CA THR A 88 -5.23 -4.71 14.15
C THR A 88 -5.00 -5.90 13.22
N ASN A 89 -6.06 -6.48 12.62
CA ASN A 89 -5.92 -7.67 11.77
C ASN A 89 -5.76 -7.32 10.28
N SER A 90 -5.97 -6.08 9.89
CA SER A 90 -5.88 -5.63 8.51
C SER A 90 -5.60 -4.14 8.40
N GLY A 91 -5.10 -3.71 7.23
CA GLY A 91 -4.98 -2.28 6.90
C GLY A 91 -6.34 -1.56 6.93
N THR A 92 -7.43 -2.22 6.56
CA THR A 92 -8.79 -1.66 6.65
C THR A 92 -9.18 -1.32 8.08
N GLU A 93 -8.93 -2.23 9.03
CA GLU A 93 -9.16 -1.98 10.46
C GLU A 93 -8.23 -0.87 10.98
N ALA A 94 -6.97 -0.86 10.56
CA ALA A 94 -6.02 0.18 10.95
C ALA A 94 -6.51 1.57 10.50
N THR A 95 -6.99 1.69 9.25
CA THR A 95 -7.58 2.94 8.73
C THR A 95 -8.85 3.33 9.51
N LEU A 96 -9.76 2.38 9.75
CA LEU A 96 -10.97 2.62 10.54
C LEU A 96 -10.63 3.22 11.91
N MET A 97 -9.65 2.62 12.59
CA MET A 97 -9.24 3.06 13.93
C MET A 97 -8.46 4.37 13.92
N ALA A 98 -7.64 4.63 12.92
CA ALA A 98 -6.95 5.92 12.76
C ALA A 98 -7.95 7.07 12.54
N LEU A 99 -8.97 6.87 11.70
CA LEU A 99 -10.06 7.83 11.47
C LEU A 99 -10.91 8.04 12.74
N ALA A 100 -11.22 6.95 13.45
CA ALA A 100 -11.92 7.06 14.73
C ALA A 100 -11.12 7.85 15.77
N ALA A 101 -9.81 7.61 15.86
CA ALA A 101 -8.90 8.36 16.73
C ALA A 101 -8.88 9.85 16.38
N ALA A 102 -8.74 10.18 15.09
CA ALA A 102 -8.73 11.57 14.61
C ALA A 102 -10.04 12.29 14.92
N ARG A 103 -11.19 11.64 14.70
CA ARG A 103 -12.50 12.20 15.04
C ARG A 103 -12.68 12.40 16.54
N ALA A 104 -12.26 11.45 17.35
CA ALA A 104 -12.34 11.55 18.81
C ALA A 104 -11.41 12.65 19.35
N TYR A 105 -10.20 12.80 18.76
CA TYR A 105 -9.23 13.81 19.16
C TYR A 105 -9.71 15.22 18.83
N THR A 106 -10.26 15.42 17.62
CA THR A 106 -10.70 16.74 17.14
C THR A 106 -12.13 17.12 17.56
N GLY A 107 -12.97 16.13 17.89
CA GLY A 107 -14.41 16.33 18.10
C GLY A 107 -15.20 16.62 16.84
N ARG A 108 -14.59 16.46 15.64
CA ARG A 108 -15.13 16.83 14.32
C ARG A 108 -15.54 15.61 13.51
N LYS A 109 -16.20 15.80 12.35
CA LYS A 109 -16.85 14.71 11.61
C LYS A 109 -16.30 14.45 10.22
N LYS A 110 -15.94 15.51 9.47
CA LYS A 110 -15.62 15.44 8.04
C LYS A 110 -14.21 14.94 7.80
N ILE A 111 -14.05 14.14 6.74
CA ILE A 111 -12.80 13.51 6.37
C ILE A 111 -12.48 13.87 4.93
N VAL A 112 -11.34 14.52 4.71
CA VAL A 112 -10.82 14.72 3.35
C VAL A 112 -10.16 13.44 2.88
N VAL A 113 -10.56 12.98 1.70
CA VAL A 113 -10.06 11.81 0.98
C VAL A 113 -9.78 12.19 -0.47
N PHE A 114 -9.20 11.29 -1.25
CA PHE A 114 -8.79 11.60 -2.62
C PHE A 114 -9.46 10.70 -3.65
N SER A 115 -9.82 11.29 -4.79
CA SER A 115 -10.32 10.56 -5.95
C SER A 115 -9.32 9.48 -6.38
N GLY A 116 -9.80 8.26 -6.60
CA GLY A 116 -8.98 7.07 -6.86
C GLY A 116 -8.41 6.40 -5.63
N GLY A 117 -8.54 7.01 -4.43
CA GLY A 117 -8.03 6.49 -3.17
C GLY A 117 -8.69 5.18 -2.74
N TYR A 118 -7.89 4.32 -2.08
CA TYR A 118 -8.33 3.05 -1.53
C TYR A 118 -7.62 2.78 -0.19
N HIS A 119 -8.39 2.86 0.89
CA HIS A 119 -7.89 2.66 2.25
C HIS A 119 -8.47 1.40 2.90
N GLY A 120 -8.75 0.38 2.09
CA GLY A 120 -9.39 -0.86 2.50
C GLY A 120 -10.81 -1.02 1.97
N GLY A 121 -11.42 -2.21 2.19
CA GLY A 121 -12.72 -2.57 1.61
C GLY A 121 -13.88 -1.66 2.01
N ALA A 122 -13.74 -0.94 3.12
CA ALA A 122 -14.74 0.00 3.62
C ALA A 122 -14.39 1.48 3.33
N PHE A 123 -13.40 1.75 2.50
CA PHE A 123 -12.91 3.10 2.18
C PHE A 123 -12.36 3.15 0.74
N SER A 124 -13.25 3.23 -0.24
CA SER A 124 -12.88 3.29 -1.67
C SER A 124 -13.55 4.47 -2.36
N PHE A 125 -12.77 5.25 -3.12
CA PHE A 125 -13.19 6.50 -3.75
C PHE A 125 -12.87 6.52 -5.25
N LYS A 126 -13.09 5.38 -5.91
CA LYS A 126 -12.83 5.20 -7.34
C LYS A 126 -13.60 6.23 -8.16
N ALA A 127 -12.90 6.88 -9.10
CA ALA A 127 -13.46 7.91 -9.98
C ALA A 127 -14.16 9.08 -9.23
N GLY A 128 -13.65 9.44 -8.05
CA GLY A 128 -14.21 10.56 -7.26
C GLY A 128 -15.56 10.27 -6.62
N VAL A 129 -15.96 9.00 -6.50
CA VAL A 129 -17.24 8.59 -5.93
C VAL A 129 -17.01 7.70 -4.71
N SER A 130 -17.71 7.98 -3.62
CA SER A 130 -17.74 7.09 -2.46
C SER A 130 -18.45 5.79 -2.78
N SER A 131 -17.78 4.66 -2.51
CA SER A 131 -18.40 3.34 -2.70
C SER A 131 -19.61 3.16 -1.77
N PRO A 132 -20.69 2.49 -2.22
CA PRO A 132 -21.84 2.20 -1.36
C PRO A 132 -21.54 1.36 -0.13
N VAL A 133 -20.42 0.64 -0.12
CA VAL A 133 -19.97 -0.19 1.01
C VAL A 133 -19.01 0.55 1.97
N ASN A 134 -18.74 1.82 1.70
CA ASN A 134 -17.88 2.60 2.59
C ASN A 134 -18.53 2.81 3.97
N ALA A 135 -17.69 2.87 5.00
CA ALA A 135 -18.14 3.29 6.33
C ALA A 135 -18.85 4.67 6.23
N PRO A 136 -19.96 4.88 6.97
CA PRO A 136 -20.84 6.03 6.77
C PRO A 136 -20.29 7.30 7.41
N HIS A 137 -19.15 7.78 6.94
CA HIS A 137 -18.57 9.07 7.31
C HIS A 137 -18.92 10.17 6.29
N GLU A 138 -18.78 11.41 6.69
CA GLU A 138 -18.91 12.57 5.81
C GLU A 138 -17.57 12.80 5.09
N TYR A 139 -17.51 12.43 3.80
CA TYR A 139 -16.31 12.52 2.99
C TYR A 139 -16.29 13.77 2.12
N LEU A 140 -15.16 14.46 2.12
CA LEU A 140 -14.82 15.53 1.19
C LEU A 140 -13.80 14.96 0.20
N ILE A 141 -14.21 14.72 -1.05
CA ILE A 141 -13.37 14.06 -2.04
C ILE A 141 -12.61 15.10 -2.84
N ALA A 142 -11.29 15.17 -2.64
CA ALA A 142 -10.39 16.07 -3.35
C ALA A 142 -9.72 15.38 -4.54
N ARG A 143 -9.17 16.18 -5.46
CA ARG A 143 -8.30 15.70 -6.53
C ARG A 143 -6.91 15.41 -5.97
N TYR A 144 -6.33 14.26 -6.31
CA TYR A 144 -4.97 13.90 -5.92
C TYR A 144 -3.94 14.83 -6.58
N ASN A 145 -2.83 15.09 -5.91
CA ASN A 145 -1.79 16.05 -6.32
C ASN A 145 -2.31 17.49 -6.58
N SER A 146 -3.47 17.86 -6.01
CA SER A 146 -4.04 19.21 -6.12
C SER A 146 -4.32 19.79 -4.75
N ILE A 147 -3.39 20.60 -4.23
CA ILE A 147 -3.60 21.27 -2.93
C ILE A 147 -4.73 22.29 -3.00
N ASP A 148 -4.96 22.90 -4.15
CA ASP A 148 -6.06 23.86 -4.35
C ASP A 148 -7.43 23.19 -4.23
N SER A 149 -7.55 21.93 -4.69
CA SER A 149 -8.76 21.14 -4.49
C SER A 149 -9.04 20.91 -3.00
N VAL A 150 -8.00 20.61 -2.22
CA VAL A 150 -8.12 20.40 -0.76
C VAL A 150 -8.51 21.70 -0.06
N LYS A 151 -7.83 22.81 -0.38
CA LYS A 151 -8.14 24.13 0.18
C LYS A 151 -9.56 24.57 -0.15
N GLY A 152 -9.96 24.48 -1.43
CA GLY A 152 -11.30 24.85 -1.88
C GLY A 152 -12.40 24.12 -1.11
N LEU A 153 -12.23 22.80 -0.86
CA LEU A 153 -13.18 22.03 -0.06
C LEU A 153 -13.15 22.40 1.43
N ALA A 154 -11.94 22.54 2.01
CA ALA A 154 -11.78 22.82 3.44
C ALA A 154 -12.17 24.26 3.84
N GLU A 155 -12.21 25.20 2.89
CA GLU A 155 -12.53 26.62 3.13
C GLU A 155 -14.03 26.93 3.03
N LEU A 156 -14.84 26.03 2.47
CA LEU A 156 -16.28 26.20 2.44
C LEU A 156 -16.82 26.43 3.87
N PRO A 157 -17.75 27.38 4.06
CA PRO A 157 -18.27 27.71 5.39
C PRO A 157 -18.77 26.51 6.19
N GLU A 158 -19.41 25.55 5.51
CA GLU A 158 -19.93 24.33 6.12
C GLU A 158 -18.86 23.29 6.47
N ASN A 159 -17.62 23.45 6.00
CA ASN A 159 -16.51 22.51 6.21
C ASN A 159 -15.42 23.07 7.12
N ARG A 160 -15.24 24.41 7.12
CA ARG A 160 -14.08 25.10 7.68
C ARG A 160 -13.69 24.62 9.08
N ASP A 161 -14.66 24.42 9.94
CA ASP A 161 -14.44 24.09 11.36
C ASP A 161 -14.78 22.63 11.70
N ASP A 162 -15.13 21.81 10.71
CA ASP A 162 -15.58 20.42 10.92
C ASP A 162 -14.71 19.35 10.23
N VAL A 163 -13.57 19.73 9.67
CA VAL A 163 -12.61 18.76 9.13
C VAL A 163 -11.85 18.10 10.27
N ALA A 164 -12.13 16.82 10.51
CA ALA A 164 -11.47 15.99 11.52
C ALA A 164 -10.11 15.46 11.05
N ALA A 165 -10.05 15.01 9.81
CA ALA A 165 -8.86 14.37 9.26
C ALA A 165 -8.70 14.63 7.76
N ILE A 166 -7.44 14.58 7.32
CA ILE A 166 -7.06 14.40 5.92
C ILE A 166 -6.33 13.05 5.85
N ILE A 167 -6.87 12.09 5.10
CA ILE A 167 -6.21 10.80 4.88
C ILE A 167 -5.75 10.70 3.43
N VAL A 168 -4.50 10.28 3.25
CA VAL A 168 -3.87 10.17 1.93
C VAL A 168 -2.98 8.93 1.85
N GLU A 169 -3.01 8.24 0.70
CA GLU A 169 -1.93 7.33 0.31
C GLU A 169 -0.78 8.20 -0.22
N PRO A 170 0.45 8.19 0.33
CA PRO A 170 1.56 8.99 -0.18
C PRO A 170 1.97 8.63 -1.62
N MET A 171 1.60 7.45 -2.07
CA MET A 171 1.47 7.05 -3.46
C MET A 171 0.13 6.35 -3.62
N ILE A 172 -0.74 6.89 -4.46
CA ILE A 172 -2.07 6.32 -4.66
C ILE A 172 -1.97 4.98 -5.39
N GLY A 173 -2.13 3.88 -4.67
CA GLY A 173 -1.85 2.54 -5.19
C GLY A 173 -2.91 2.05 -6.16
N SER A 174 -4.15 2.00 -5.71
CA SER A 174 -5.29 1.50 -6.50
C SER A 174 -5.62 2.38 -7.69
N GLY A 175 -5.33 3.67 -7.61
CA GLY A 175 -5.53 4.67 -8.64
C GLY A 175 -4.46 4.72 -9.72
N GLY A 176 -3.57 3.72 -9.79
CA GLY A 176 -2.57 3.63 -10.85
C GLY A 176 -1.12 3.80 -10.40
N ALA A 177 -0.80 3.58 -9.13
CA ALA A 177 0.53 3.72 -8.54
C ALA A 177 1.16 5.11 -8.82
N ILE A 178 0.41 6.18 -8.57
CA ILE A 178 0.86 7.56 -8.81
C ILE A 178 1.45 8.13 -7.51
N PRO A 179 2.73 8.53 -7.49
CA PRO A 179 3.35 9.16 -6.32
C PRO A 179 2.73 10.52 -6.00
N GLY A 180 2.57 10.82 -4.72
CA GLY A 180 2.29 12.18 -4.25
C GLY A 180 3.49 13.09 -4.47
N GLU A 181 3.28 14.22 -5.12
CA GLU A 181 4.32 15.22 -5.31
C GLU A 181 4.77 15.80 -3.95
N PRO A 182 6.06 16.04 -3.73
CA PRO A 182 6.56 16.60 -2.47
C PRO A 182 5.82 17.87 -2.04
N ALA A 183 5.59 18.80 -2.96
CA ALA A 183 4.87 20.04 -2.70
C ALA A 183 3.41 19.81 -2.29
N PHE A 184 2.76 18.77 -2.83
CA PHE A 184 1.41 18.36 -2.44
C PHE A 184 1.40 17.79 -1.01
N LEU A 185 2.31 16.86 -0.69
CA LEU A 185 2.39 16.26 0.63
C LEU A 185 2.71 17.30 1.72
N GLU A 186 3.63 18.23 1.47
CA GLU A 186 3.91 19.37 2.35
C GLU A 186 2.71 20.31 2.46
N GLY A 187 2.01 20.54 1.35
CA GLY A 187 0.79 21.34 1.30
C GLY A 187 -0.31 20.77 2.18
N LEU A 188 -0.48 19.43 2.20
CA LEU A 188 -1.43 18.73 3.06
C LEU A 188 -1.12 18.98 4.56
N ARG A 189 0.17 18.97 4.94
CA ARG A 189 0.56 19.28 6.31
C ARG A 189 0.18 20.70 6.70
N LYS A 190 0.40 21.67 5.81
CA LYS A 190 0.02 23.08 6.05
C LYS A 190 -1.49 23.22 6.23
N VAL A 191 -2.29 22.64 5.34
CA VAL A 191 -3.76 22.68 5.45
C VAL A 191 -4.23 22.01 6.74
N ALA A 192 -3.67 20.84 7.09
CA ALA A 192 -4.02 20.16 8.32
C ALA A 192 -3.72 21.02 9.56
N ASN A 193 -2.57 21.71 9.60
CA ASN A 193 -2.21 22.62 10.68
C ASN A 193 -3.18 23.83 10.76
N GLU A 194 -3.45 24.48 9.61
CA GLU A 194 -4.35 25.63 9.52
C GLU A 194 -5.78 25.30 9.96
N ARG A 195 -6.25 24.09 9.69
CA ARG A 195 -7.59 23.62 10.06
C ARG A 195 -7.64 22.90 11.40
N GLY A 196 -6.50 22.62 12.04
CA GLY A 196 -6.44 21.79 13.25
C GLY A 196 -6.98 20.38 12.99
N ALA A 197 -6.80 19.87 11.78
CA ALA A 197 -7.17 18.53 11.37
C ALA A 197 -6.00 17.56 11.57
N VAL A 198 -6.30 16.27 11.76
CA VAL A 198 -5.29 15.22 11.85
C VAL A 198 -4.88 14.78 10.44
N LEU A 199 -3.58 14.82 10.13
CA LEU A 199 -3.04 14.29 8.88
C LEU A 199 -2.70 12.81 9.07
N ILE A 200 -3.31 11.94 8.25
CA ILE A 200 -3.11 10.48 8.29
C ILE A 200 -2.47 10.04 6.99
N TYR A 201 -1.31 9.37 7.07
CA TYR A 201 -0.73 8.68 5.92
C TYR A 201 -1.10 7.21 5.95
N ASP A 202 -1.76 6.77 4.88
CA ASP A 202 -1.95 5.35 4.61
C ASP A 202 -0.71 4.79 3.91
N GLU A 203 0.18 4.24 4.72
CA GLU A 203 1.42 3.59 4.25
C GLU A 203 1.26 2.05 4.19
N VAL A 204 0.05 1.54 4.13
CA VAL A 204 -0.20 0.09 4.06
C VAL A 204 0.51 -0.54 2.85
N MET A 205 0.60 0.16 1.73
CA MET A 205 1.38 -0.28 0.56
C MET A 205 2.79 0.28 0.55
N THR A 206 2.94 1.55 0.87
CA THR A 206 4.15 2.33 0.66
C THR A 206 5.17 2.24 1.79
N SER A 207 4.82 1.63 2.93
CA SER A 207 5.72 1.38 4.06
C SER A 207 7.03 0.64 3.69
N ARG A 208 7.04 -0.06 2.55
CA ARG A 208 8.20 -0.79 2.02
C ARG A 208 9.19 0.08 1.21
N MET A 209 8.84 1.35 0.94
CA MET A 209 9.65 2.24 0.11
C MET A 209 10.89 2.75 0.81
N TYR A 210 11.88 3.15 0.00
CA TYR A 210 13.19 3.64 0.44
C TYR A 210 13.87 2.64 1.39
N SER A 211 14.21 3.06 2.59
CA SER A 211 14.77 2.18 3.64
C SER A 211 13.71 1.35 4.39
N GLY A 212 12.51 1.17 3.82
CA GLY A 212 11.39 0.48 4.48
C GLY A 212 10.73 1.30 5.58
N SER A 213 10.85 2.62 5.50
CA SER A 213 10.25 3.58 6.45
C SER A 213 9.14 4.42 5.81
N GLY A 214 8.66 3.99 4.64
CA GLY A 214 7.61 4.65 3.88
C GLY A 214 8.04 5.95 3.21
N ILE A 215 7.13 6.52 2.42
CA ILE A 215 7.36 7.80 1.73
C ILE A 215 7.52 8.94 2.73
N GLN A 216 6.85 8.88 3.89
CA GLN A 216 7.00 9.87 4.96
C GLN A 216 8.45 10.07 5.42
N SER A 217 9.33 9.09 5.21
CA SER A 217 10.75 9.20 5.56
C SER A 217 11.51 10.24 4.75
N GLN A 218 10.98 10.64 3.59
CA GLN A 218 11.55 11.67 2.72
C GLN A 218 11.15 13.09 3.13
N LEU A 219 10.19 13.23 4.04
CA LEU A 219 9.74 14.52 4.55
C LEU A 219 10.54 14.92 5.80
N THR A 220 10.68 16.22 6.00
CA THR A 220 11.21 16.76 7.25
C THR A 220 10.28 16.37 8.42
N PRO A 221 10.79 16.25 9.66
CA PRO A 221 9.97 15.80 10.79
C PRO A 221 8.66 16.59 10.99
N GLU A 222 8.69 17.91 10.76
CA GLU A 222 7.54 18.80 10.89
C GLU A 222 6.49 18.62 9.78
N ASN A 223 6.87 18.06 8.63
CA ASN A 223 5.97 17.80 7.50
C ASN A 223 5.37 16.39 7.52
N ARG A 224 5.79 15.54 8.47
CA ARG A 224 5.29 14.17 8.59
C ARG A 224 3.84 14.10 9.09
N PRO A 225 3.15 12.97 8.88
CA PRO A 225 1.78 12.78 9.34
C PRO A 225 1.68 12.73 10.87
N ASP A 226 0.49 13.02 11.39
CA ASP A 226 0.13 12.83 12.79
C ASP A 226 -0.12 11.37 13.14
N LEU A 227 -0.74 10.64 12.20
CA LEU A 227 -0.99 9.20 12.29
C LEU A 227 -0.55 8.50 11.01
N THR A 228 -0.14 7.25 11.14
CA THR A 228 0.21 6.36 10.03
C THR A 228 -0.53 5.04 10.18
N THR A 229 -1.09 4.53 9.08
CA THR A 229 -1.64 3.16 9.01
C THR A 229 -0.68 2.25 8.27
N LEU A 230 -0.53 1.03 8.80
CA LEU A 230 0.41 0.02 8.32
C LEU A 230 -0.33 -1.32 8.13
N GLY A 231 0.25 -2.19 7.29
CA GLY A 231 -0.34 -3.50 7.01
C GLY A 231 0.59 -4.40 6.19
N LYS A 232 -0.01 -5.39 5.54
CA LYS A 232 0.63 -6.22 4.51
C LYS A 232 1.93 -6.90 4.98
N TRP A 233 3.06 -6.60 4.31
CA TRP A 233 4.35 -7.25 4.53
C TRP A 233 4.85 -7.23 5.98
N ILE A 234 4.47 -6.21 6.77
CA ILE A 234 4.91 -6.07 8.17
C ILE A 234 4.45 -7.26 9.02
N GLY A 235 3.33 -7.89 8.67
CA GLY A 235 2.86 -9.12 9.32
C GLY A 235 3.58 -10.41 8.88
N GLY A 236 4.67 -10.32 8.08
CA GLY A 236 5.39 -11.51 7.62
C GLY A 236 4.59 -12.41 6.67
N GLY A 237 3.63 -11.87 5.93
CA GLY A 237 2.72 -12.62 5.06
C GLY A 237 1.44 -13.09 5.75
N MET A 238 1.26 -12.80 7.05
CA MET A 238 0.06 -13.09 7.82
C MET A 238 -0.89 -11.86 7.84
N SER A 239 -2.15 -12.10 8.26
CA SER A 239 -3.11 -11.01 8.50
C SER A 239 -2.55 -10.02 9.51
N PHE A 240 -2.44 -8.76 9.11
CA PHE A 240 -1.80 -7.72 9.91
C PHE A 240 -2.33 -6.33 9.57
N GLY A 241 -2.46 -5.52 10.58
CA GLY A 241 -2.60 -4.08 10.51
C GLY A 241 -2.05 -3.42 11.77
N ALA A 242 -1.71 -2.15 11.64
CA ALA A 242 -1.38 -1.31 12.79
C ALA A 242 -1.70 0.15 12.46
N PHE A 243 -2.06 0.92 13.47
CA PHE A 243 -2.15 2.37 13.40
C PHE A 243 -1.41 2.99 14.57
N GLY A 244 -0.83 4.13 14.34
CA GLY A 244 -0.08 4.81 15.37
C GLY A 244 0.41 6.16 14.91
N GLY A 245 1.10 6.87 15.80
CA GLY A 245 1.62 8.20 15.54
C GLY A 245 1.87 8.99 16.80
N ARG A 246 1.46 10.27 16.79
CA ARG A 246 1.66 11.22 17.87
C ARG A 246 1.08 10.73 19.19
N ARG A 247 1.87 10.87 20.23
CA ARG A 247 1.54 10.41 21.59
C ARG A 247 0.19 10.90 22.08
N GLU A 248 -0.09 12.18 21.98
CA GLU A 248 -1.33 12.79 22.51
C GLU A 248 -2.60 12.23 21.86
N ILE A 249 -2.54 11.79 20.57
CA ILE A 249 -3.67 11.14 19.91
C ILE A 249 -3.77 9.69 20.36
N MET A 250 -2.67 8.96 20.39
CA MET A 250 -2.65 7.54 20.72
C MET A 250 -2.92 7.26 22.20
N GLU A 251 -2.60 8.19 23.09
CA GLU A 251 -2.93 8.11 24.52
C GLU A 251 -4.43 8.19 24.83
N LEU A 252 -5.28 8.54 23.86
CA LEU A 252 -6.73 8.39 24.00
C LEU A 252 -7.13 6.93 24.25
N PHE A 253 -6.31 5.97 23.83
CA PHE A 253 -6.52 4.53 24.02
C PHE A 253 -5.80 3.97 25.26
N ASP A 254 -5.19 4.79 26.12
CA ASP A 254 -4.51 4.30 27.32
C ASP A 254 -5.53 3.82 28.37
N PRO A 255 -5.62 2.49 28.63
CA PRO A 255 -6.64 1.94 29.51
C PRO A 255 -6.50 2.38 30.98
N ARG A 256 -5.39 3.01 31.36
CA ARG A 256 -5.17 3.58 32.70
C ARG A 256 -5.88 4.93 32.87
N LYS A 257 -6.32 5.55 31.78
CA LYS A 257 -7.06 6.83 31.82
C LYS A 257 -8.55 6.58 31.99
N LYS A 258 -9.22 7.42 32.83
CA LYS A 258 -10.65 7.25 33.17
C LYS A 258 -11.60 7.20 31.96
N ASN A 259 -11.29 7.95 30.91
CA ASN A 259 -12.13 8.09 29.71
C ASN A 259 -11.43 7.51 28.47
N ALA A 260 -10.64 6.44 28.63
CA ALA A 260 -9.94 5.80 27.53
C ALA A 260 -10.91 5.30 26.46
N LEU A 261 -10.57 5.50 25.20
CA LEU A 261 -11.27 4.89 24.08
C LEU A 261 -11.04 3.38 24.10
N ALA A 262 -12.09 2.61 23.89
CA ALA A 262 -11.99 1.17 23.77
C ALA A 262 -11.38 0.80 22.41
N HIS A 263 -10.40 -0.08 22.42
CA HIS A 263 -9.92 -0.78 21.24
C HIS A 263 -9.53 -2.19 21.64
N ALA A 264 -10.32 -3.16 21.23
CA ALA A 264 -10.11 -4.57 21.49
C ALA A 264 -10.34 -5.38 20.20
N GLY A 265 -9.65 -6.49 20.07
CA GLY A 265 -9.83 -7.45 19.00
C GLY A 265 -9.09 -8.74 19.39
N THR A 266 -9.81 -9.85 19.40
CA THR A 266 -9.31 -11.14 19.89
C THR A 266 -7.98 -11.57 19.25
N PHE A 267 -7.77 -11.19 17.98
CA PHE A 267 -6.60 -11.61 17.19
C PHE A 267 -5.63 -10.46 16.85
N ASN A 268 -5.82 -9.27 17.43
CA ASN A 268 -4.99 -8.11 17.10
C ASN A 268 -3.49 -8.34 17.32
N ASN A 269 -3.13 -9.15 18.31
CA ASN A 269 -1.75 -9.50 18.65
C ASN A 269 -1.51 -11.02 18.56
N ASN A 270 -2.13 -11.70 17.58
CA ASN A 270 -1.96 -13.16 17.50
C ASN A 270 -0.48 -13.54 17.34
N VAL A 271 -0.12 -14.62 18.03
CA VAL A 271 1.29 -15.02 18.20
C VAL A 271 1.98 -15.29 16.88
N LEU A 272 1.29 -15.89 15.89
CA LEU A 272 1.86 -16.24 14.60
C LEU A 272 2.26 -14.99 13.81
N THR A 273 1.34 -14.01 13.73
CA THR A 273 1.59 -12.76 13.02
C THR A 273 2.70 -11.94 13.67
N MET A 274 2.71 -11.86 15.01
CA MET A 274 3.74 -11.10 15.73
C MET A 274 5.12 -11.73 15.55
N ALA A 275 5.24 -13.06 15.62
CA ALA A 275 6.49 -13.78 15.41
C ALA A 275 6.97 -13.65 13.95
N ALA A 276 6.07 -13.85 12.97
CA ALA A 276 6.38 -13.71 11.55
C ALA A 276 6.83 -12.29 11.18
N GLY A 277 6.05 -11.29 11.64
CA GLY A 277 6.35 -9.88 11.39
C GLY A 277 7.66 -9.43 12.03
N ARG A 278 7.93 -9.86 13.25
CA ARG A 278 9.21 -9.60 13.93
C ARG A 278 10.40 -10.09 13.10
N VAL A 279 10.38 -11.38 12.71
CA VAL A 279 11.47 -11.96 11.91
C VAL A 279 11.59 -11.26 10.56
N GLY A 280 10.47 -10.99 9.91
CA GLY A 280 10.44 -10.27 8.64
C GLY A 280 11.13 -8.90 8.73
N MET A 281 10.81 -8.11 9.75
CA MET A 281 11.35 -6.76 9.93
C MET A 281 12.79 -6.74 10.46
N GLU A 282 13.12 -7.59 11.42
CA GLU A 282 14.42 -7.56 12.10
C GLU A 282 15.51 -8.28 11.32
N GLN A 283 15.18 -9.39 10.64
CA GLN A 283 16.19 -10.28 10.06
C GLN A 283 16.21 -10.29 8.53
N ILE A 284 15.05 -10.05 7.88
CA ILE A 284 14.94 -10.23 6.43
C ILE A 284 14.91 -8.88 5.71
N PHE A 285 13.94 -8.03 5.99
CA PHE A 285 13.76 -6.75 5.30
C PHE A 285 14.41 -5.61 6.09
N THR A 286 15.76 -5.66 6.16
CA THR A 286 16.55 -4.58 6.76
C THR A 286 16.46 -3.29 5.94
N PRO A 287 16.82 -2.12 6.50
CA PRO A 287 16.86 -0.86 5.76
C PRO A 287 17.67 -0.93 4.46
N GLU A 288 18.82 -1.63 4.48
CA GLU A 288 19.71 -1.78 3.34
C GLU A 288 19.04 -2.62 2.22
N LYS A 289 18.39 -3.74 2.59
CA LYS A 289 17.64 -4.57 1.63
C LYS A 289 16.43 -3.85 1.09
N ALA A 290 15.77 -3.01 1.90
CA ALA A 290 14.65 -2.20 1.48
C ALA A 290 15.09 -1.17 0.43
N GLN A 291 16.20 -0.46 0.67
CA GLN A 291 16.74 0.49 -0.29
C GLN A 291 17.19 -0.23 -1.58
N ALA A 292 17.88 -1.36 -1.47
CA ALA A 292 18.29 -2.14 -2.64
C ALA A 292 17.09 -2.60 -3.49
N LEU A 293 15.98 -3.01 -2.85
CA LEU A 293 14.76 -3.37 -3.56
C LEU A 293 14.08 -2.16 -4.21
N HIS A 294 14.12 -1.01 -3.54
CA HIS A 294 13.63 0.26 -4.10
C HIS A 294 14.41 0.61 -5.37
N ASP A 295 15.73 0.65 -5.31
CA ASP A 295 16.60 1.01 -6.43
C ASP A 295 16.46 0.01 -7.59
N ARG A 296 16.29 -1.27 -7.28
CA ARG A 296 16.05 -2.32 -8.26
C ARG A 296 14.74 -2.13 -9.00
N GLY A 297 13.68 -1.68 -8.31
CA GLY A 297 12.40 -1.36 -8.92
C GLY A 297 12.49 -0.14 -9.82
N GLU A 298 13.19 0.93 -9.41
CA GLU A 298 13.41 2.11 -10.25
C GLU A 298 14.16 1.74 -11.53
N LYS A 299 15.17 0.89 -11.44
CA LYS A 299 15.91 0.39 -12.62
C LYS A 299 14.99 -0.38 -13.57
N LEU A 300 14.16 -1.28 -13.04
CA LEU A 300 13.20 -2.06 -13.83
C LEU A 300 12.20 -1.13 -14.52
N ARG A 301 11.61 -0.18 -13.79
CA ARG A 301 10.62 0.75 -14.35
C ARG A 301 11.21 1.53 -15.53
N LYS A 302 12.44 2.04 -15.39
CA LYS A 302 13.14 2.73 -16.48
C LYS A 302 13.34 1.84 -17.72
N GLN A 303 13.73 0.57 -17.53
CA GLN A 303 13.85 -0.37 -18.65
C GLN A 303 12.50 -0.63 -19.34
N LEU A 304 11.42 -0.75 -18.57
CA LEU A 304 10.07 -0.93 -19.11
C LEU A 304 9.58 0.33 -19.85
N GLU A 305 9.88 1.52 -19.35
CA GLU A 305 9.62 2.79 -20.06
C GLU A 305 10.37 2.84 -21.38
N ASP A 306 11.65 2.44 -21.40
CA ASP A 306 12.49 2.46 -22.61
C ASP A 306 11.94 1.51 -23.69
N VAL A 307 11.57 0.27 -23.35
CA VAL A 307 11.02 -0.70 -24.32
C VAL A 307 9.60 -0.36 -24.77
N SER A 308 8.87 0.44 -23.99
CA SER A 308 7.51 0.89 -24.31
C SER A 308 7.45 2.24 -25.02
N LYS A 309 8.60 2.83 -25.33
CA LYS A 309 8.68 4.17 -25.92
C LYS A 309 7.96 4.25 -27.26
N GLY A 310 7.19 5.32 -27.47
CA GLY A 310 6.39 5.48 -28.69
C GLY A 310 5.08 4.70 -28.70
N THR A 311 4.69 4.10 -27.57
CA THR A 311 3.43 3.37 -27.42
C THR A 311 2.48 4.02 -26.40
N LEU A 312 1.25 3.53 -26.37
CA LEU A 312 0.24 3.90 -25.38
C LEU A 312 0.56 3.37 -23.95
N MET A 313 1.54 2.49 -23.81
CA MET A 313 1.93 1.94 -22.50
C MET A 313 2.63 3.02 -21.68
N LYS A 314 2.07 3.30 -20.49
CA LYS A 314 2.63 4.24 -19.51
C LYS A 314 2.91 3.53 -18.20
N TRP A 315 4.13 3.63 -17.74
CA TRP A 315 4.58 3.06 -16.48
C TRP A 315 4.60 4.14 -15.40
N THR A 316 3.79 3.95 -14.38
CA THR A 316 3.77 4.79 -13.18
C THR A 316 4.28 3.98 -12.00
N GLY A 317 4.72 4.62 -10.94
CA GLY A 317 5.18 3.91 -9.74
C GLY A 317 6.32 4.60 -9.02
N LEU A 318 6.74 3.97 -7.94
CA LEU A 318 7.89 4.36 -7.13
C LEU A 318 8.55 3.10 -6.58
N GLY A 319 9.87 3.01 -6.73
CA GLY A 319 10.64 1.89 -6.21
C GLY A 319 10.09 0.53 -6.69
N SER A 320 9.82 -0.34 -5.75
CA SER A 320 9.41 -1.72 -6.00
C SER A 320 7.91 -1.91 -6.32
N ILE A 321 7.15 -0.83 -6.49
CA ILE A 321 5.73 -0.86 -6.88
C ILE A 321 5.55 -0.06 -8.15
N MET A 322 4.88 -0.65 -9.14
CA MET A 322 4.60 0.03 -10.41
C MET A 322 3.27 -0.45 -11.01
N ASN A 323 2.78 0.32 -11.96
CA ASN A 323 1.58 0.00 -12.72
C ASN A 323 1.80 0.36 -14.18
N VAL A 324 1.31 -0.48 -15.11
CA VAL A 324 1.21 -0.14 -16.51
C VAL A 324 -0.24 0.17 -16.86
N SER A 325 -0.43 1.25 -17.60
CA SER A 325 -1.74 1.64 -18.14
C SER A 325 -1.60 1.98 -19.63
N PHE A 326 -2.66 1.76 -20.40
CA PHE A 326 -2.70 2.12 -21.81
C PHE A 326 -3.47 3.42 -21.97
N THR A 327 -2.76 4.49 -22.32
CA THR A 327 -3.31 5.84 -22.45
C THR A 327 -2.47 6.70 -23.39
N PRO A 328 -3.07 7.62 -24.15
CA PRO A 328 -2.33 8.62 -24.90
C PRO A 328 -1.79 9.77 -24.02
N ALA A 329 -2.16 9.85 -22.75
CA ALA A 329 -1.70 10.91 -21.85
C ALA A 329 -0.18 10.91 -21.71
N THR A 330 0.41 12.10 -21.64
CA THR A 330 1.86 12.29 -21.47
C THR A 330 2.24 12.45 -20.01
N ASP A 331 1.45 13.23 -19.28
CA ASP A 331 1.68 13.55 -17.87
C ASP A 331 0.55 12.97 -17.03
N ILE A 332 0.92 12.11 -16.09
CA ILE A 332 -0.02 11.44 -15.19
C ILE A 332 0.34 11.82 -13.77
N THR A 333 -0.43 12.73 -13.20
CA THR A 333 -0.27 13.24 -11.84
C THR A 333 -1.42 12.82 -10.91
N CYS A 334 -2.55 12.44 -11.49
CA CYS A 334 -3.72 11.95 -10.74
C CYS A 334 -4.46 10.87 -11.55
N PRO A 335 -5.35 10.08 -10.94
CA PRO A 335 -6.09 9.02 -11.63
C PRO A 335 -6.93 9.49 -12.82
N GLU A 336 -7.43 10.73 -12.79
CA GLU A 336 -8.23 11.31 -13.85
C GLU A 336 -7.43 11.53 -15.16
N ASP A 337 -6.11 11.71 -15.04
CA ASP A 337 -5.23 11.97 -16.19
C ASP A 337 -5.10 10.75 -17.12
N PHE A 338 -5.40 9.53 -16.64
CA PHE A 338 -5.45 8.36 -17.52
C PHE A 338 -6.57 8.44 -18.57
N GLY A 339 -7.59 9.27 -18.35
CA GLY A 339 -8.74 9.38 -19.24
C GLY A 339 -9.57 8.09 -19.31
N LYS A 340 -10.12 7.80 -20.50
CA LYS A 340 -10.90 6.57 -20.72
C LYS A 340 -9.97 5.35 -20.74
N PRO A 341 -10.15 4.37 -19.85
CA PRO A 341 -9.30 3.18 -19.81
C PRO A 341 -9.40 2.37 -21.10
N LEU A 342 -8.25 1.96 -21.66
CA LEU A 342 -8.14 1.01 -22.76
C LEU A 342 -7.96 -0.40 -22.16
N THR A 343 -9.01 -0.90 -21.52
CA THR A 343 -8.99 -2.14 -20.71
C THR A 343 -8.65 -3.36 -21.53
N GLU A 344 -9.09 -3.41 -22.80
CA GLU A 344 -8.83 -4.51 -23.72
C GLU A 344 -7.33 -4.71 -23.98
N LEU A 345 -6.56 -3.63 -24.09
CA LEU A 345 -5.12 -3.70 -24.24
C LEU A 345 -4.42 -4.19 -22.96
N GLY A 346 -4.93 -3.77 -21.79
CA GLY A 346 -4.48 -4.29 -20.50
C GLY A 346 -4.75 -5.79 -20.35
N ASP A 347 -5.92 -6.23 -20.81
CA ASP A 347 -6.30 -7.65 -20.84
C ASP A 347 -5.39 -8.47 -21.77
N CYS A 348 -5.10 -7.94 -22.96
CA CYS A 348 -4.15 -8.57 -23.90
C CYS A 348 -2.75 -8.72 -23.28
N LEU A 349 -2.24 -7.67 -22.62
CA LEU A 349 -0.95 -7.73 -21.94
C LEU A 349 -0.97 -8.79 -20.82
N HIS A 350 -2.00 -8.80 -19.99
CA HIS A 350 -2.14 -9.78 -18.90
C HIS A 350 -2.11 -11.22 -19.41
N LEU A 351 -2.89 -11.53 -20.44
CA LEU A 351 -2.94 -12.87 -21.04
C LEU A 351 -1.62 -13.24 -21.71
N PHE A 352 -1.02 -12.31 -22.45
CA PHE A 352 0.30 -12.51 -23.07
C PHE A 352 1.36 -12.86 -22.01
N MET A 353 1.41 -12.12 -20.91
CA MET A 353 2.37 -12.37 -19.84
C MET A 353 2.11 -13.70 -19.13
N LEU A 354 0.85 -14.11 -18.92
CA LEU A 354 0.52 -15.43 -18.39
C LEU A 354 1.02 -16.56 -19.32
N GLU A 355 0.79 -16.45 -20.62
CA GLU A 355 1.25 -17.41 -21.61
C GLU A 355 2.79 -17.55 -21.59
N HIS A 356 3.50 -16.47 -21.24
CA HIS A 356 4.95 -16.45 -21.13
C HIS A 356 5.46 -16.72 -19.70
N GLY A 357 4.60 -17.23 -18.81
CA GLY A 357 4.99 -17.66 -17.46
C GLY A 357 5.17 -16.54 -16.45
N TYR A 358 4.52 -15.38 -16.64
CA TYR A 358 4.53 -14.26 -15.69
C TYR A 358 3.14 -13.93 -15.19
N TYR A 359 2.98 -13.88 -13.87
CA TYR A 359 1.73 -13.49 -13.21
C TYR A 359 1.79 -12.04 -12.72
N MET A 360 0.93 -11.19 -13.26
CA MET A 360 0.74 -9.80 -12.86
C MET A 360 -0.75 -9.49 -12.72
N ALA A 361 -1.11 -8.41 -12.04
CA ALA A 361 -2.51 -8.02 -11.99
C ALA A 361 -3.04 -7.63 -13.39
N ARG A 362 -4.26 -8.07 -13.72
CA ARG A 362 -4.94 -7.71 -14.98
C ARG A 362 -5.02 -6.19 -15.20
N ARG A 363 -5.11 -5.42 -14.12
CA ARG A 363 -5.10 -3.94 -14.16
C ARG A 363 -3.72 -3.31 -14.35
N GLY A 364 -2.68 -4.10 -14.59
CA GLY A 364 -1.31 -3.62 -14.82
C GLY A 364 -0.44 -3.44 -13.58
N PHE A 365 -0.92 -3.76 -12.37
CA PHE A 365 -0.17 -3.57 -11.13
C PHE A 365 0.87 -4.67 -10.91
N LEU A 366 2.04 -4.25 -10.43
CA LEU A 366 3.21 -5.07 -10.09
C LEU A 366 3.79 -4.64 -8.74
N ALA A 367 4.29 -5.62 -7.97
CA ALA A 367 5.04 -5.37 -6.75
C ALA A 367 6.18 -6.38 -6.60
N LEU A 368 7.42 -5.92 -6.63
CA LEU A 368 8.58 -6.80 -6.56
C LEU A 368 8.71 -7.46 -5.18
N SER A 369 9.05 -8.73 -5.16
CA SER A 369 9.45 -9.45 -3.94
C SER A 369 10.97 -9.57 -3.84
N LEU A 370 11.47 -9.90 -2.64
CA LEU A 370 12.87 -10.21 -2.41
C LEU A 370 13.32 -11.51 -3.09
N ALA A 371 12.37 -12.39 -3.42
CA ALA A 371 12.63 -13.68 -4.04
C ALA A 371 12.87 -13.61 -5.55
N LEU A 372 12.45 -12.52 -6.22
CA LEU A 372 12.70 -12.31 -7.65
C LEU A 372 14.20 -12.19 -7.93
N THR A 373 14.68 -12.92 -8.93
CA THR A 373 16.07 -12.84 -9.40
C THR A 373 16.24 -11.79 -10.50
N ASP A 374 17.48 -11.41 -10.82
CA ASP A 374 17.76 -10.51 -11.95
C ASP A 374 17.38 -11.16 -13.29
N LYS A 375 17.49 -12.50 -13.39
CA LYS A 375 17.05 -13.24 -14.55
C LYS A 375 15.53 -13.15 -14.73
N ASP A 376 14.76 -13.24 -13.64
CA ASP A 376 13.30 -13.12 -13.69
C ASP A 376 12.90 -11.73 -14.20
N LEU A 377 13.57 -10.65 -13.71
CA LEU A 377 13.29 -9.29 -14.14
C LEU A 377 13.73 -9.02 -15.59
N ALA A 378 14.88 -9.54 -16.00
CA ALA A 378 15.34 -9.41 -17.38
C ALA A 378 14.37 -10.09 -18.35
N GLY A 379 13.95 -11.33 -18.05
CA GLY A 379 12.95 -12.04 -18.84
C GLY A 379 11.59 -11.35 -18.86
N PHE A 380 11.20 -10.65 -17.78
CA PHE A 380 9.99 -9.84 -17.78
C PHE A 380 10.09 -8.68 -18.80
N VAL A 381 11.22 -7.96 -18.81
CA VAL A 381 11.48 -6.87 -19.78
C VAL A 381 11.47 -7.40 -21.22
N GLU A 382 12.14 -8.54 -21.49
CA GLU A 382 12.16 -9.19 -22.80
C GLU A 382 10.76 -9.56 -23.30
N ASN A 383 9.88 -10.06 -22.41
CA ASN A 383 8.50 -10.38 -22.76
C ASN A 383 7.63 -9.14 -22.98
N VAL A 384 7.85 -8.07 -22.21
CA VAL A 384 7.18 -6.77 -22.50
C VAL A 384 7.63 -6.23 -23.87
N GLU A 385 8.91 -6.30 -24.19
CA GLU A 385 9.42 -5.92 -25.51
C GLU A 385 8.82 -6.79 -26.65
N ALA A 386 8.68 -8.11 -26.40
CA ALA A 386 8.02 -9.02 -27.36
C ALA A 386 6.55 -8.67 -27.56
N PHE A 387 5.83 -8.30 -26.47
CA PHE A 387 4.47 -7.80 -26.54
C PHE A 387 4.39 -6.51 -27.38
N VAL A 388 5.28 -5.57 -27.13
CA VAL A 388 5.33 -4.31 -27.89
C VAL A 388 5.52 -4.58 -29.39
N ARG A 389 6.43 -5.48 -29.76
CA ARG A 389 6.64 -5.88 -31.17
C ARG A 389 5.41 -6.54 -31.79
N ALA A 390 4.77 -7.48 -31.07
CA ALA A 390 3.62 -8.23 -31.56
C ALA A 390 2.36 -7.36 -31.74
N TYR A 391 2.15 -6.39 -30.86
CA TYR A 391 0.94 -5.57 -30.83
C TYR A 391 1.19 -4.12 -31.28
N GLN A 392 2.36 -3.81 -31.85
CA GLN A 392 2.76 -2.47 -32.27
C GLN A 392 1.67 -1.72 -33.05
N PRO A 393 0.95 -2.30 -34.04
CA PRO A 393 -0.08 -1.57 -34.78
C PRO A 393 -1.27 -1.11 -33.92
N LEU A 394 -1.50 -1.77 -32.78
CA LEU A 394 -2.62 -1.46 -31.89
C LEU A 394 -2.24 -0.47 -30.79
N ILE A 395 -0.97 -0.45 -30.40
CA ILE A 395 -0.49 0.32 -29.24
C ILE A 395 0.40 1.50 -29.60
N ALA A 396 0.73 1.72 -30.87
CA ALA A 396 1.53 2.87 -31.30
C ALA A 396 0.81 4.19 -30.98
N LEU A 397 1.55 5.18 -30.45
CA LEU A 397 1.07 6.56 -30.40
C LEU A 397 0.92 7.08 -31.84
N LYS A 398 -0.25 7.62 -32.15
CA LYS A 398 -0.58 8.20 -33.47
C LYS A 398 -0.13 9.65 -33.52
#